data_ffba7b0ad74c4a7cec0a87664586b075
#
_entry.id   ffba7b0ad74c4a7cec0a87664586b075
#
_cell.length_a   1.000
_cell.length_b   1.000
_cell.length_c   1.000
_cell.angle_alpha   90.00
_cell.angle_beta   90.00
_cell.angle_gamma   90.00
#
_symmetry.space_group_name_H-M   'P 1'
#
loop_
_entity.id
_entity.type
_entity.pdbx_description
1 polymer ?
#
loop_
_entity_poly.entity_id
_entity_poly.type
_entity_poly.pdbx_seq_one_letter_code
_entity_poly.pdbx_strand_id
1 'polypeptide(L)'
;MFGRLVVHTVVVLAVVMTLSAAGSGRQQAAAVSVCSGRPAKTVLFATGELRIHKTRQYVCALAVARKPGARREMSVSLQPRGGHAAVDRGRFTRQAGPVTVHALNRCVRVSGAIAGHSASTGWILC
;
A
#
# COMPACT_ATOMS: atom_id res chain seq x y z
N MET A 1 19.22 -70.62 -25.84
CA MET A 1 18.38 -70.01 -26.74
C MET A 1 17.15 -69.37 -26.18
N PHE A 2 17.27 -68.75 -25.08
CA PHE A 2 16.16 -68.00 -24.47
C PHE A 2 16.57 -66.59 -24.32
N GLY A 3 16.12 -65.76 -25.21
CA GLY A 3 16.24 -64.32 -25.08
C GLY A 3 15.46 -63.89 -23.87
N ARG A 4 16.13 -63.67 -22.82
CA ARG A 4 15.52 -62.96 -21.71
C ARG A 4 15.43 -61.50 -22.09
N LEU A 5 14.29 -61.11 -22.46
CA LEU A 5 13.93 -59.73 -22.50
C LEU A 5 13.90 -59.22 -21.05
N VAL A 6 14.99 -58.66 -20.65
CA VAL A 6 14.99 -57.88 -19.44
C VAL A 6 14.34 -56.55 -19.78
N VAL A 7 13.07 -56.49 -19.51
CA VAL A 7 12.39 -55.23 -19.59
C VAL A 7 12.88 -54.39 -18.42
N HIS A 8 13.81 -53.53 -18.69
CA HIS A 8 14.17 -52.52 -17.78
C HIS A 8 13.09 -51.44 -17.85
N THR A 9 12.15 -51.56 -16.99
CA THR A 9 11.26 -50.47 -16.71
C THR A 9 12.08 -49.36 -16.07
N VAL A 10 12.51 -48.45 -16.88
CA VAL A 10 13.03 -47.20 -16.40
C VAL A 10 11.85 -46.43 -15.81
N VAL A 11 11.72 -46.49 -14.51
CA VAL A 11 10.82 -45.63 -13.79
C VAL A 11 11.48 -44.25 -13.82
N VAL A 12 11.06 -43.45 -14.76
CA VAL A 12 11.39 -42.04 -14.76
C VAL A 12 10.55 -41.43 -13.65
N LEU A 13 11.14 -41.31 -12.51
CA LEU A 13 10.60 -40.42 -11.45
C LEU A 13 10.72 -39.01 -11.98
N ALA A 14 9.65 -38.53 -12.56
CA ALA A 14 9.49 -37.12 -12.82
C ALA A 14 9.34 -36.44 -11.43
N VAL A 15 10.43 -35.95 -10.95
CA VAL A 15 10.38 -35.04 -9.80
C VAL A 15 9.77 -33.74 -10.30
N VAL A 16 8.46 -33.62 -10.12
CA VAL A 16 7.78 -32.36 -10.30
C VAL A 16 8.22 -31.48 -9.14
N MET A 17 9.26 -30.73 -9.37
CA MET A 17 9.60 -29.63 -8.48
C MET A 17 8.55 -28.55 -8.69
N THR A 18 7.53 -28.58 -7.88
CA THR A 18 6.62 -27.45 -7.77
C THR A 18 7.38 -26.33 -7.08
N LEU A 19 7.90 -25.42 -7.90
CA LEU A 19 8.41 -24.16 -7.40
C LEU A 19 7.23 -23.33 -6.91
N SER A 20 6.86 -23.51 -5.67
CA SER A 20 5.85 -22.69 -5.00
C SER A 20 6.41 -21.39 -4.42
N ALA A 21 7.59 -20.97 -4.83
CA ALA A 21 8.24 -19.80 -4.29
C ALA A 21 7.68 -18.45 -4.77
N ALA A 22 6.74 -18.44 -5.73
CA ALA A 22 6.31 -17.20 -6.35
C ALA A 22 5.25 -16.41 -5.58
N GLY A 23 4.73 -16.93 -4.45
CA GLY A 23 3.59 -16.32 -3.78
C GLY A 23 3.92 -15.36 -2.64
N SER A 24 5.07 -15.46 -2.01
CA SER A 24 5.34 -14.77 -0.75
C SER A 24 5.55 -13.26 -0.90
N GLY A 25 6.15 -12.79 -2.00
CA GLY A 25 6.38 -11.36 -2.22
C GLY A 25 5.10 -10.57 -2.54
N ARG A 26 4.10 -11.20 -3.11
CA ARG A 26 2.82 -10.56 -3.44
C ARG A 26 1.91 -10.41 -2.23
N GLN A 27 2.00 -11.30 -1.26
CA GLN A 27 1.22 -11.24 -0.02
C GLN A 27 1.64 -10.08 0.85
N GLN A 28 2.91 -9.72 0.87
CA GLN A 28 3.42 -8.59 1.65
C GLN A 28 2.92 -7.25 1.10
N ALA A 29 2.86 -7.10 -0.22
CA ALA A 29 2.35 -5.87 -0.85
C ALA A 29 0.85 -5.66 -0.63
N ALA A 30 0.06 -6.75 -0.52
CA ALA A 30 -1.38 -6.69 -0.32
C ALA A 30 -1.78 -6.43 1.13
N ALA A 31 -0.89 -6.60 2.10
CA ALA A 31 -1.20 -6.53 3.52
C ALA A 31 -1.27 -5.09 4.07
N VAL A 32 -0.74 -4.08 3.36
CA VAL A 32 -0.66 -2.71 3.84
C VAL A 32 -1.78 -1.88 3.25
N SER A 33 -2.95 -1.92 3.87
CA SER A 33 -4.11 -1.10 3.49
C SER A 33 -4.46 -0.02 4.49
N VAL A 34 -3.75 0.03 5.62
CA VAL A 34 -3.99 0.99 6.71
C VAL A 34 -2.68 1.49 7.28
N CYS A 35 -2.71 2.68 7.86
CA CYS A 35 -1.61 3.17 8.68
C CYS A 35 -1.69 2.57 10.09
N SER A 36 -0.55 2.38 10.72
CA SER A 36 -0.47 1.83 12.07
C SER A 36 -0.92 2.84 13.14
N GLY A 37 -1.60 2.34 14.17
CA GLY A 37 -1.95 3.12 15.34
C GLY A 37 -3.08 4.10 15.11
N ARG A 38 -3.23 5.02 16.06
CA ARG A 38 -4.22 6.09 15.95
C ARG A 38 -3.71 7.22 15.08
N PRO A 39 -4.59 7.94 14.36
CA PRO A 39 -4.18 9.14 13.66
C PRO A 39 -3.61 10.18 14.65
N ALA A 40 -2.46 10.73 14.29
CA ALA A 40 -1.93 11.90 15.00
C ALA A 40 -2.71 13.17 14.62
N LYS A 41 -3.28 13.19 13.43
CA LYS A 41 -4.13 14.26 12.94
C LYS A 41 -5.13 13.73 11.93
N THR A 42 -6.36 14.25 12.00
CA THR A 42 -7.42 13.99 11.02
C THR A 42 -7.95 15.32 10.52
N VAL A 43 -8.05 15.48 9.21
CA VAL A 43 -8.59 16.69 8.57
C VAL A 43 -9.82 16.29 7.78
N LEU A 44 -10.97 16.83 8.14
CA LEU A 44 -12.25 16.54 7.49
C LEU A 44 -12.43 17.45 6.27
N PHE A 45 -13.03 16.90 5.23
CA PHE A 45 -13.48 17.67 4.07
C PHE A 45 -14.79 17.07 3.54
N ALA A 46 -15.40 17.71 2.57
CA ALA A 46 -16.78 17.39 2.17
C ALA A 46 -17.00 15.90 1.79
N THR A 47 -16.05 15.27 1.13
CA THR A 47 -16.17 13.89 0.62
C THR A 47 -15.43 12.86 1.43
N GLY A 48 -14.67 13.26 2.45
CA GLY A 48 -13.89 12.31 3.21
C GLY A 48 -13.07 12.93 4.31
N GLU A 49 -12.02 12.23 4.67
CA GLU A 49 -11.07 12.67 5.68
C GLU A 49 -9.65 12.29 5.31
N LEU A 50 -8.74 13.13 5.69
CA LEU A 50 -7.31 12.92 5.56
C LEU A 50 -6.79 12.46 6.92
N ARG A 51 -6.30 11.25 6.99
CA ARG A 51 -5.74 10.66 8.22
C ARG A 51 -4.23 10.62 8.15
N ILE A 52 -3.58 11.14 9.15
CA ILE A 52 -2.14 11.25 9.24
C ILE A 52 -1.68 10.56 10.51
N HIS A 53 -0.85 9.55 10.34
CA HIS A 53 -0.33 8.74 11.43
C HIS A 53 1.17 8.94 11.56
N LYS A 54 1.65 8.99 12.77
CA LYS A 54 3.08 9.13 13.05
C LYS A 54 3.56 7.97 13.90
N THR A 55 4.60 7.32 13.45
CA THR A 55 5.43 6.44 14.25
C THR A 55 6.75 7.16 14.58
N ARG A 56 7.66 6.49 15.25
CA ARG A 56 8.92 7.11 15.65
C ARG A 56 9.71 7.71 14.49
N GLN A 57 9.75 7.03 13.36
CA GLN A 57 10.60 7.40 12.21
C GLN A 57 9.81 7.70 10.95
N TYR A 58 8.54 7.34 10.91
CA TYR A 58 7.73 7.39 9.71
C TYR A 58 6.44 8.16 9.92
N VAL A 59 5.98 8.77 8.86
CA VAL A 59 4.62 9.30 8.76
C VAL A 59 3.90 8.54 7.65
N CYS A 60 2.66 8.19 7.91
CA CYS A 60 1.78 7.48 6.99
C CYS A 60 0.48 8.27 6.84
N ALA A 61 0.01 8.44 5.63
CA ALA A 61 -1.20 9.19 5.35
C ALA A 61 -2.12 8.47 4.37
N LEU A 62 -3.42 8.66 4.55
CA LEU A 62 -4.44 8.18 3.62
C LEU A 62 -5.60 9.16 3.55
N ALA A 63 -6.25 9.20 2.39
CA ALA A 63 -7.50 9.91 2.18
C ALA A 63 -8.63 8.89 2.11
N VAL A 64 -9.58 8.96 3.04
CA VAL A 64 -10.64 7.98 3.21
C VAL A 64 -11.97 8.59 2.83
N ALA A 65 -12.70 7.95 1.92
CA ALA A 65 -14.03 8.39 1.52
C ALA A 65 -15.02 8.28 2.68
N ARG A 66 -15.82 9.32 2.86
CA ARG A 66 -16.91 9.30 3.85
C ARG A 66 -17.96 8.25 3.50
N LYS A 67 -18.26 8.10 2.22
CA LYS A 67 -19.20 7.12 1.69
C LYS A 67 -18.51 6.29 0.62
N PRO A 68 -17.95 5.13 0.97
CA PRO A 68 -17.41 4.21 -0.04
C PRO A 68 -18.50 3.79 -1.03
N GLY A 69 -18.10 3.51 -2.25
CA GLY A 69 -19.06 3.12 -3.28
C GLY A 69 -18.47 3.12 -4.68
N ALA A 70 -19.05 3.90 -5.58
CA ALA A 70 -18.58 4.00 -6.96
C ALA A 70 -17.11 4.48 -7.03
N ARG A 71 -16.40 4.02 -8.04
CA ARG A 71 -15.03 4.48 -8.33
C ARG A 71 -15.02 5.97 -8.59
N ARG A 72 -14.14 6.67 -7.90
CA ARG A 72 -13.95 8.11 -8.02
C ARG A 72 -12.48 8.44 -8.02
N GLU A 73 -12.14 9.57 -8.58
CA GLU A 73 -10.78 10.07 -8.48
C GLU A 73 -10.45 10.39 -7.02
N MET A 74 -9.39 9.80 -6.54
CA MET A 74 -8.86 10.02 -5.21
C MET A 74 -7.36 10.16 -5.27
N SER A 75 -6.81 10.99 -4.39
CA SER A 75 -5.37 11.15 -4.26
C SER A 75 -4.99 11.44 -2.82
N VAL A 76 -3.78 11.08 -2.48
CA VAL A 76 -3.11 11.49 -1.25
C VAL A 76 -1.65 11.77 -1.56
N SER A 77 -1.14 12.84 -0.98
CA SER A 77 0.26 13.24 -1.12
C SER A 77 0.83 13.55 0.25
N LEU A 78 2.00 13.03 0.51
CA LEU A 78 2.71 13.21 1.77
C LEU A 78 4.15 13.57 1.46
N GLN A 79 4.57 14.76 1.86
CA GLN A 79 5.91 15.28 1.59
C GLN A 79 6.64 15.58 2.89
N PRO A 80 7.80 14.94 3.13
CA PRO A 80 8.70 15.38 4.18
C PRO A 80 9.40 16.67 3.76
N ARG A 81 9.64 17.58 4.71
CA ARG A 81 10.34 18.82 4.41
C ARG A 81 11.76 18.52 3.93
N GLY A 82 12.11 19.06 2.78
CA GLY A 82 13.40 18.79 2.12
C GLY A 82 13.46 17.47 1.34
N GLY A 83 12.35 16.74 1.21
CA GLY A 83 12.28 15.47 0.50
C GLY A 83 11.21 15.46 -0.58
N HIS A 84 11.13 14.32 -1.27
CA HIS A 84 10.14 14.11 -2.31
C HIS A 84 8.80 13.66 -1.73
N ALA A 85 7.71 14.05 -2.38
CA ALA A 85 6.39 13.61 -2.01
C ALA A 85 6.16 12.14 -2.41
N ALA A 86 5.56 11.38 -1.50
CA ALA A 86 4.95 10.10 -1.80
C ALA A 86 3.50 10.35 -2.19
N VAL A 87 3.07 9.84 -3.34
CA VAL A 87 1.74 10.12 -3.90
C VAL A 87 1.08 8.82 -4.30
N ASP A 88 -0.19 8.69 -3.96
CA ASP A 88 -1.08 7.68 -4.53
C ASP A 88 -2.27 8.38 -5.16
N ARG A 89 -2.51 8.11 -6.42
CA ARG A 89 -3.58 8.71 -7.20
C ARG A 89 -4.21 7.67 -8.10
N GLY A 90 -5.51 7.67 -8.16
CA GLY A 90 -6.23 6.75 -9.03
C GLY A 90 -7.73 6.85 -8.85
N ARG A 91 -8.43 5.89 -9.42
CA ARG A 91 -9.87 5.75 -9.24
C ARG A 91 -10.13 4.61 -8.26
N PHE A 92 -10.56 4.97 -7.09
CA PHE A 92 -10.75 4.06 -5.97
C PHE A 92 -12.18 4.13 -5.43
N THR A 93 -12.57 3.10 -4.71
CA THR A 93 -13.91 3.02 -4.13
C THR A 93 -13.95 3.47 -2.67
N ARG A 94 -12.83 3.35 -1.96
CA ARG A 94 -12.79 3.53 -0.51
C ARG A 94 -11.76 4.56 -0.06
N GLN A 95 -10.55 4.49 -0.55
CA GLN A 95 -9.45 5.33 -0.10
C GLN A 95 -8.34 5.44 -1.12
N ALA A 96 -7.57 6.51 -1.04
CA ALA A 96 -6.25 6.65 -1.62
C ALA A 96 -5.20 6.47 -0.52
N GLY A 97 -4.10 5.83 -0.85
CA GLY A 97 -3.07 5.46 0.12
C GLY A 97 -3.34 4.10 0.76
N PRO A 98 -2.57 3.75 1.79
CA PRO A 98 -1.61 4.59 2.49
C PRO A 98 -0.34 4.93 1.68
N VAL A 99 0.22 6.09 1.97
CA VAL A 99 1.57 6.46 1.56
C VAL A 99 2.40 6.71 2.81
N THR A 100 3.67 6.35 2.76
CA THR A 100 4.56 6.42 3.93
C THR A 100 5.89 7.05 3.54
N VAL A 101 6.38 7.94 4.39
CA VAL A 101 7.70 8.56 4.23
C VAL A 101 8.49 8.48 5.53
N HIS A 102 9.79 8.41 5.42
CA HIS A 102 10.69 8.60 6.56
C HIS A 102 10.74 10.07 6.91
N ALA A 103 10.40 10.41 8.14
CA ALA A 103 10.29 11.79 8.59
C ALA A 103 10.74 11.97 10.03
N LEU A 104 11.85 11.34 10.41
CA LEU A 104 12.47 11.55 11.72
C LEU A 104 12.93 13.00 11.84
N ASN A 105 12.41 13.72 12.85
CA ASN A 105 12.73 15.14 13.10
C ASN A 105 12.46 16.06 11.88
N ARG A 106 11.47 15.72 11.09
CA ARG A 106 11.07 16.55 9.94
C ARG A 106 9.59 16.84 10.00
N CYS A 107 9.24 18.07 9.67
CA CYS A 107 7.86 18.41 9.37
C CYS A 107 7.40 17.69 8.10
N VAL A 108 6.12 17.44 7.99
CA VAL A 108 5.49 16.92 6.78
C VAL A 108 4.37 17.83 6.33
N ARG A 109 4.08 17.79 5.05
CA ARG A 109 2.93 18.46 4.45
C ARG A 109 2.10 17.41 3.74
N VAL A 110 0.80 17.41 4.00
CA VAL A 110 -0.11 16.37 3.52
C VAL A 110 -1.27 17.00 2.79
N SER A 111 -1.68 16.39 1.70
CA SER A 111 -2.90 16.75 0.98
C SER A 111 -3.63 15.51 0.52
N GLY A 112 -4.94 15.63 0.38
CA GLY A 112 -5.78 14.57 -0.15
C GLY A 112 -6.97 15.14 -0.89
N ALA A 113 -7.46 14.42 -1.87
CA ALA A 113 -8.62 14.81 -2.65
C ALA A 113 -9.49 13.61 -2.98
N ILE A 114 -10.79 13.80 -2.97
CA ILE A 114 -11.79 12.81 -3.34
C ILE A 114 -12.90 13.51 -4.11
N ALA A 115 -13.10 13.10 -5.36
CA ALA A 115 -14.19 13.58 -6.21
C ALA A 115 -14.28 15.12 -6.27
N GLY A 116 -13.14 15.78 -6.45
CA GLY A 116 -13.08 17.25 -6.59
C GLY A 116 -13.06 18.05 -5.29
N HIS A 117 -13.19 17.41 -4.14
CA HIS A 117 -13.04 18.05 -2.83
C HIS A 117 -11.70 17.64 -2.23
N SER A 118 -11.08 18.56 -1.51
CA SER A 118 -9.72 18.34 -1.00
C SER A 118 -9.53 18.94 0.39
N ALA A 119 -8.48 18.46 1.03
CA ALA A 119 -7.94 19.05 2.24
C ALA A 119 -6.41 19.04 2.17
N SER A 120 -5.80 19.95 2.86
CA SER A 120 -4.34 20.00 2.96
C SER A 120 -3.93 20.54 4.33
N THR A 121 -2.69 20.23 4.70
CA THR A 121 -2.04 20.79 5.89
C THR A 121 -0.94 21.74 5.46
N GLY A 122 -0.53 22.63 6.36
CA GLY A 122 0.79 23.21 6.26
C GLY A 122 1.85 22.22 6.71
N TRP A 123 3.00 22.71 7.11
CA TRP A 123 4.03 21.89 7.73
C TRP A 123 3.62 21.53 9.15
N ILE A 124 3.50 20.24 9.43
CA ILE A 124 3.05 19.68 10.70
C ILE A 124 3.95 18.55 11.16
N LEU A 125 3.75 18.10 12.39
CA LEU A 125 4.48 16.99 12.99
C LEU A 125 6.01 17.18 12.94
N CYS A 126 6.42 18.37 13.22
CA CYS A 126 7.83 18.77 13.22
C CYS A 126 8.64 18.13 14.35
#